data_1226d2351eeeaf1de845ff3546a2f8fe
#
_entry.id   1226d2351eeeaf1de845ff3546a2f8fe
#
_cell.length_a   1.000
_cell.length_b   1.000
_cell.length_c   1.000
_cell.angle_alpha   90.00
_cell.angle_beta   90.00
_cell.angle_gamma   90.00
#
_symmetry.space_group_name_H-M   'P 1'
#
loop_
_entity.id
_entity.type
_entity.pdbx_description
1 polymer ?
#
loop_
_entity_poly.entity_id
_entity_poly.type
_entity_poly.pdbx_seq_one_letter_code
_entity_poly.pdbx_strand_id
1 'polypeptide(L)'
;MDKKFWQQLADAGPISTLAPMDGYCDSPYRQIVKSVAPKTVVFSEFYSADGIVHSKDLQRKALTHEASEYPLIIQIFGKDPAKFAEAAKIIE
;
A
#
# COMPACT_ATOMS: atom_id res chain seq x y z
N MET A 1 5.50 0.43 8.75
CA MET A 1 6.44 1.57 8.73
C MET A 1 6.39 2.26 10.08
N ASP A 2 7.52 2.59 10.66
CA ASP A 2 7.54 3.24 11.97
C ASP A 2 7.44 4.77 11.83
N LYS A 3 7.32 5.44 12.99
CA LYS A 3 7.16 6.91 13.02
C LYS A 3 8.37 7.64 12.43
N LYS A 4 9.56 7.07 12.55
CA LYS A 4 10.79 7.67 12.05
C LYS A 4 10.82 7.76 10.53
N PHE A 5 10.19 6.79 9.86
CA PHE A 5 10.10 6.77 8.40
C PHE A 5 9.43 8.04 7.87
N TRP A 6 8.27 8.39 8.45
CA TRP A 6 7.54 9.58 8.03
C TRP A 6 8.30 10.85 8.33
N GLN A 7 8.97 10.90 9.47
CA GLN A 7 9.79 12.04 9.84
C GLN A 7 10.97 12.22 8.88
N GLN A 8 11.62 11.14 8.51
CA GLN A 8 12.72 11.17 7.54
C GLN A 8 12.24 11.67 6.18
N LEU A 9 11.07 11.24 5.71
CA LEU A 9 10.49 11.75 4.48
C LEU A 9 10.21 13.25 4.56
N ALA A 10 9.62 13.70 5.66
CA ALA A 10 9.31 15.11 5.86
C ALA A 10 10.58 15.97 5.92
N ASP A 11 11.63 15.47 6.55
CA ASP A 11 12.91 16.18 6.65
C ASP A 11 13.61 16.33 5.29
N ALA A 12 13.36 15.40 4.37
CA ALA A 12 13.93 15.45 3.03
C ALA A 12 13.19 16.41 2.08
N GLY A 13 12.07 17.00 2.53
CA GLY A 13 11.27 17.95 1.75
C GLY A 13 9.80 17.57 1.76
N PRO A 14 8.97 18.17 0.89
CA PRO A 14 7.54 17.81 0.81
C PRO A 14 7.36 16.34 0.45
N ILE A 15 6.43 15.69 1.14
CA ILE A 15 6.08 14.29 0.85
C ILE A 15 5.12 14.28 -0.34
N SER A 16 5.50 13.60 -1.43
CA SER A 16 4.61 13.38 -2.57
C SER A 16 4.00 11.99 -2.50
N THR A 17 2.76 11.86 -2.92
CA THR A 17 2.06 10.58 -2.93
C THR A 17 1.36 10.39 -4.27
N LEU A 18 1.27 9.13 -4.72
CA LEU A 18 0.45 8.76 -5.85
C LEU A 18 -0.94 8.42 -5.34
N ALA A 19 -1.96 9.14 -5.80
CA ALA A 19 -3.34 8.85 -5.40
C ALA A 19 -3.74 7.44 -5.86
N PRO A 20 -4.39 6.65 -4.99
CA PRO A 20 -4.82 5.30 -5.37
C PRO A 20 -5.91 5.35 -6.44
N MET A 21 -5.79 4.47 -7.45
CA MET A 21 -6.77 4.36 -8.54
C MET A 21 -7.06 2.88 -8.79
N ASP A 22 -8.31 2.48 -8.52
CA ASP A 22 -8.72 1.09 -8.73
C ASP A 22 -8.61 0.73 -10.21
N GLY A 23 -8.06 -0.44 -10.49
CA GLY A 23 -7.83 -0.92 -11.85
C GLY A 23 -6.54 -0.43 -12.50
N TYR A 24 -5.83 0.53 -11.89
CA TYR A 24 -4.61 1.10 -12.45
C TYR A 24 -3.39 0.96 -11.54
N CYS A 25 -3.55 1.07 -10.23
CA CYS A 25 -2.43 1.08 -9.29
C CYS A 25 -1.94 -0.32 -8.94
N ASP A 26 -1.64 -1.13 -9.94
CA ASP A 26 -1.02 -2.45 -9.76
C ASP A 26 0.51 -2.33 -9.65
N SER A 27 1.17 -3.46 -9.39
CA SER A 27 2.62 -3.46 -9.20
C SER A 27 3.39 -2.90 -10.40
N PRO A 28 3.11 -3.30 -11.66
CA PRO A 28 3.81 -2.70 -12.80
C PRO A 28 3.64 -1.18 -12.89
N TYR A 29 2.45 -0.67 -12.64
CA TYR A 29 2.20 0.77 -12.65
C TYR A 29 2.99 1.48 -11.56
N ARG A 30 2.98 0.94 -10.35
CA ARG A 30 3.72 1.50 -9.23
C ARG A 30 5.22 1.51 -9.49
N GLN A 31 5.76 0.46 -10.10
CA GLN A 31 7.18 0.40 -10.45
C GLN A 31 7.56 1.50 -11.46
N ILE A 32 6.70 1.75 -12.45
CA ILE A 32 6.93 2.82 -13.40
C ILE A 32 6.97 4.18 -12.71
N VAL A 33 6.01 4.45 -11.82
CA VAL A 33 5.98 5.70 -11.06
C VAL A 33 7.25 5.86 -10.23
N LYS A 34 7.68 4.79 -9.57
CA LYS A 34 8.89 4.82 -8.74
C LYS A 34 10.16 5.03 -9.56
N SER A 35 10.17 4.58 -10.81
CA SER A 35 11.34 4.81 -11.68
C SER A 35 11.49 6.29 -12.06
N VAL A 36 10.37 7.01 -12.12
CA VAL A 36 10.37 8.45 -12.44
C VAL A 36 10.51 9.30 -11.18
N ALA A 37 9.86 8.90 -10.08
CA ALA A 37 9.84 9.65 -8.83
C ALA A 37 10.13 8.72 -7.63
N PRO A 38 11.40 8.39 -7.38
CA PRO A 38 11.76 7.35 -6.39
C PRO A 38 11.32 7.64 -4.96
N LYS A 39 11.12 8.91 -4.61
CA LYS A 39 10.71 9.30 -3.26
C LYS A 39 9.21 9.36 -3.04
N THR A 40 8.42 9.16 -4.11
CA THR A 40 6.97 9.19 -4.02
C THR A 40 6.45 7.98 -3.25
N VAL A 41 5.53 8.22 -2.31
CA VAL A 41 4.80 7.15 -1.63
C VAL A 41 3.71 6.65 -2.56
N VAL A 42 3.70 5.36 -2.86
CA VAL A 42 2.71 4.77 -3.75
C VAL A 42 1.68 3.98 -2.95
N PHE A 43 0.44 3.96 -3.46
CA PHE A 43 -0.67 3.25 -2.83
C PHE A 43 -1.11 2.10 -3.73
N SER A 44 -1.54 1.00 -3.10
CA SER A 44 -2.18 -0.08 -3.83
C SER A 44 -3.60 0.31 -4.25
N GLU A 45 -4.21 -0.51 -5.11
CA GLU A 45 -5.65 -0.51 -5.27
C GLU A 45 -6.28 -0.83 -3.93
N PHE A 46 -7.58 -0.52 -3.75
CA PHE A 46 -8.25 -0.83 -2.50
C PHE A 46 -8.73 -2.29 -2.47
N TYR A 47 -8.60 -2.92 -1.30
CA TYR A 47 -9.00 -4.32 -1.07
C TYR A 47 -9.95 -4.41 0.11
N SER A 48 -10.93 -5.31 0.03
CA SER A 48 -11.84 -5.55 1.14
C SER A 48 -11.11 -6.16 2.31
N ALA A 49 -11.27 -5.58 3.51
CA ALA A 49 -10.69 -6.15 4.73
C ALA A 49 -11.23 -7.56 4.99
N ASP A 50 -12.54 -7.79 4.80
CA ASP A 50 -13.14 -9.12 4.88
C ASP A 50 -12.51 -10.08 3.87
N GLY A 51 -12.33 -9.62 2.65
CA GLY A 51 -11.71 -10.41 1.59
C GLY A 51 -10.29 -10.83 1.94
N ILE A 52 -9.49 -9.91 2.47
CA ILE A 52 -8.10 -10.23 2.88
C ILE A 52 -8.09 -11.28 3.99
N VAL A 53 -9.00 -11.18 4.96
CA VAL A 53 -9.07 -12.15 6.06
C VAL A 53 -9.44 -13.53 5.56
N HIS A 54 -10.36 -13.64 4.60
CA HIS A 54 -10.95 -14.92 4.21
C HIS A 54 -10.41 -15.53 2.90
N SER A 55 -9.73 -14.76 2.07
CA SER A 55 -9.25 -15.24 0.76
C SER A 55 -7.76 -15.17 0.65
N LYS A 56 -7.12 -16.34 0.54
CA LYS A 56 -5.67 -16.40 0.33
C LYS A 56 -5.26 -15.88 -1.04
N ASP A 57 -6.12 -16.03 -2.04
CA ASP A 57 -5.86 -15.47 -3.37
C ASP A 57 -5.86 -13.95 -3.33
N LEU A 58 -6.79 -13.34 -2.60
CA LEU A 58 -6.83 -11.90 -2.45
C LEU A 58 -5.64 -11.39 -1.63
N GLN A 59 -5.24 -12.12 -0.58
CA GLN A 59 -4.03 -11.81 0.18
C GLN A 59 -2.81 -11.77 -0.73
N ARG A 60 -2.67 -12.79 -1.57
CA ARG A 60 -1.53 -12.88 -2.50
C ARG A 60 -1.54 -11.71 -3.47
N LYS A 61 -2.69 -11.39 -4.03
CA LYS A 61 -2.83 -10.26 -4.95
C LYS A 61 -2.49 -8.93 -4.27
N ALA A 62 -3.00 -8.72 -3.06
CA ALA A 62 -2.80 -7.47 -2.32
C ALA A 62 -1.35 -7.28 -1.89
N LEU A 63 -0.66 -8.36 -1.54
CA LEU A 63 0.69 -8.30 -0.98
C LEU A 63 1.80 -8.44 -2.02
N THR A 64 1.47 -8.79 -3.27
CA THR A 64 2.47 -8.93 -4.33
C THR A 64 3.05 -7.56 -4.68
N HIS A 65 4.35 -7.41 -4.48
CA HIS A 65 5.06 -6.17 -4.81
C HIS A 65 6.56 -6.43 -4.91
N GLU A 66 7.29 -5.48 -5.48
CA GLU A 66 8.75 -5.49 -5.52
C GLU A 66 9.30 -4.53 -4.49
N ALA A 67 10.52 -4.80 -4.01
CA ALA A 67 11.18 -3.94 -3.02
C ALA A 67 11.34 -2.49 -3.54
N SER A 68 11.48 -2.32 -4.84
CA SER A 68 11.61 -1.01 -5.48
C SER A 68 10.37 -0.13 -5.33
N GLU A 69 9.22 -0.71 -4.95
CA GLU A 69 7.97 0.03 -4.77
C GLU A 69 7.89 0.75 -3.42
N TYR A 70 8.79 0.45 -2.48
CA TYR A 70 8.77 1.15 -1.20
C TYR A 70 9.06 2.63 -1.34
N PRO A 71 8.36 3.49 -0.58
CA PRO A 71 7.31 3.16 0.39
C PRO A 71 5.96 2.90 -0.28
N LEU A 72 5.37 1.77 0.06
CA LEU A 72 4.09 1.32 -0.48
C LEU A 72 3.07 1.20 0.65
N ILE A 73 1.88 1.73 0.43
CA ILE A 73 0.77 1.63 1.38
C ILE A 73 -0.32 0.77 0.76
N ILE A 74 -0.70 -0.29 1.45
CA ILE A 74 -1.80 -1.17 1.04
C ILE A 74 -3.10 -0.58 1.58
N GLN A 75 -4.03 -0.28 0.70
CA GLN A 75 -5.30 0.33 1.06
C GLN A 75 -6.37 -0.75 1.29
N ILE A 76 -7.10 -0.64 2.40
CA ILE A 76 -8.21 -1.55 2.70
C ILE A 76 -9.47 -0.75 3.02
N PHE A 77 -10.62 -1.38 2.78
CA PHE A 77 -11.93 -0.81 3.12
C PHE A 77 -12.82 -1.86 3.78
N GLY A 78 -13.85 -1.42 4.49
CA GLY A 78 -14.80 -2.32 5.16
C GLY A 78 -15.60 -1.60 6.22
N LYS A 79 -16.40 -2.36 6.96
CA LYS A 79 -17.27 -1.83 8.03
C LYS A 79 -16.96 -2.40 9.41
N ASP A 80 -16.35 -3.58 9.49
CA ASP A 80 -16.13 -4.30 10.74
C ASP A 80 -14.75 -4.01 11.30
N PRO A 81 -14.64 -3.31 12.44
CA PRO A 81 -13.35 -2.99 13.04
C PRO A 81 -12.48 -4.23 13.34
N ALA A 82 -13.09 -5.35 13.72
CA ALA A 82 -12.35 -6.58 13.98
C ALA A 82 -11.67 -7.10 12.71
N LYS A 83 -12.35 -7.02 11.56
CA LYS A 83 -11.79 -7.43 10.27
C LYS A 83 -10.66 -6.49 9.82
N PHE A 84 -10.78 -5.19 10.09
CA PHE A 84 -9.68 -4.26 9.85
C PHE A 84 -8.45 -4.64 10.66
N ALA A 85 -8.62 -4.97 11.93
CA ALA A 85 -7.50 -5.37 12.78
C ALA A 85 -6.80 -6.63 12.26
N GLU A 86 -7.59 -7.64 11.87
CA GLU A 86 -7.04 -8.88 11.31
C GLU A 86 -6.34 -8.63 9.98
N ALA A 87 -6.96 -7.85 9.09
CA ALA A 87 -6.37 -7.52 7.79
C ALA A 87 -5.06 -6.74 7.96
N ALA A 88 -5.02 -5.79 8.88
CA ALA A 88 -3.82 -5.02 9.15
C ALA A 88 -2.66 -5.91 9.61
N LYS A 89 -2.94 -6.91 10.43
CA LYS A 89 -1.91 -7.87 10.88
C LYS A 89 -1.38 -8.72 9.72
N ILE A 90 -2.25 -9.10 8.80
CA ILE A 90 -1.84 -9.87 7.62
C ILE A 90 -0.95 -9.03 6.70
N ILE A 91 -1.29 -7.76 6.52
CA ILE A 91 -0.55 -6.84 5.65
C ILE A 91 0.80 -6.45 6.26
N GLU A 92 0.83 -6.30 7.56
CA GLU A 92 2.04 -5.93 8.28
C GLU A 92 3.09 -7.05 8.21
#